data_0573b3ddb938d9e765de966e04a21c7f
#
_entry.id   0573b3ddb938d9e765de966e04a21c7f
#
_cell.length_a   1.000
_cell.length_b   1.000
_cell.length_c   1.000
_cell.angle_alpha   90.00
_cell.angle_beta   90.00
_cell.angle_gamma   90.00
#
_symmetry.space_group_name_H-M   'P 1'
#
loop_
_entity.id
_entity.type
_entity.pdbx_description
1 polymer ?
#
loop_
_entity_poly.entity_id
_entity_poly.type
_entity_poly.pdbx_seq_one_letter_code
_entity_poly.pdbx_strand_id
1 'polypeptide(L)'
;MIVLETDKPSAIRRLVAFSEAVEKGSACVEGITCVCVNSVKEALKEAKPLHPVLLVDPKGESIPLLKPEILIDAIIAKKNLGTTRKMAPLTIALGPGFEAGKDVDYVVETKRGHYLGKILDKGSAIENTGIPGVIG
;
A
#
# COMPACT_ATOMS: atom_id res chain seq x y z
N MET A 1 0.83 12.18 3.03
CA MET A 1 0.97 10.75 2.68
C MET A 1 2.27 10.53 1.93
N ILE A 2 3.02 9.49 2.28
CA ILE A 2 4.22 9.06 1.57
C ILE A 2 3.91 7.68 0.99
N VAL A 3 4.15 7.51 -0.30
CA VAL A 3 3.96 6.26 -1.03
C VAL A 3 5.33 5.65 -1.26
N LEU A 4 5.51 4.38 -0.88
CA LEU A 4 6.69 3.60 -1.22
C LEU A 4 6.36 2.73 -2.42
N GLU A 5 7.21 2.72 -3.42
CA GLU A 5 6.99 1.99 -4.66
C GLU A 5 8.29 1.33 -5.14
N THR A 6 8.17 0.36 -6.03
CA THR A 6 9.32 -0.23 -6.70
C THR A 6 9.87 0.69 -7.79
N ASP A 7 11.08 0.45 -8.23
CA ASP A 7 11.71 1.16 -9.34
C ASP A 7 11.05 0.85 -10.71
N LYS A 8 10.35 -0.29 -10.81
CA LYS A 8 9.62 -0.74 -11.99
C LYS A 8 8.19 -1.14 -11.64
N PRO A 9 7.29 -0.16 -11.42
CA PRO A 9 5.92 -0.45 -11.05
C PRO A 9 5.19 -1.29 -12.10
N SER A 10 4.44 -2.29 -11.65
CA SER A 10 3.63 -3.16 -12.50
C SER A 10 2.14 -2.79 -12.52
N ALA A 11 1.79 -1.57 -12.14
CA ALA A 11 0.42 -1.11 -12.11
C ALA A 11 -0.25 -1.19 -13.50
N ILE A 12 -1.34 -1.95 -13.59
CA ILE A 12 -2.09 -2.11 -14.85
C ILE A 12 -2.94 -0.87 -15.13
N ARG A 13 -3.53 -0.26 -14.09
CA ARG A 13 -4.38 0.93 -14.21
C ARG A 13 -3.60 2.18 -13.91
N ARG A 14 -2.71 2.54 -14.81
CA ARG A 14 -1.77 3.65 -14.63
C ARG A 14 -2.42 5.02 -14.46
N LEU A 15 -3.59 5.25 -15.05
CA LEU A 15 -4.29 6.53 -14.97
C LEU A 15 -4.94 6.81 -13.59
N VAL A 16 -5.05 5.80 -12.73
CA VAL A 16 -5.61 5.91 -11.39
C VAL A 16 -4.62 5.48 -10.30
N ALA A 17 -3.33 5.55 -10.61
CA ALA A 17 -2.25 5.22 -9.71
C ALA A 17 -1.13 6.26 -9.77
N PHE A 18 -0.46 6.50 -8.65
CA PHE A 18 0.68 7.40 -8.60
C PHE A 18 2.00 6.79 -9.12
N SER A 19 1.99 5.51 -9.47
CA SER A 19 3.17 4.77 -9.94
C SER A 19 3.87 5.39 -11.16
N GLU A 20 3.13 6.11 -12.02
CA GLU A 20 3.72 6.87 -13.13
C GLU A 20 4.73 7.93 -12.70
N ALA A 21 4.65 8.40 -11.45
CA ALA A 21 5.60 9.35 -10.91
C ALA A 21 7.03 8.81 -10.85
N VAL A 22 7.21 7.49 -10.80
CA VAL A 22 8.55 6.86 -10.83
C VAL A 22 9.28 7.19 -12.13
N GLU A 23 8.58 7.14 -13.27
CA GLU A 23 9.17 7.42 -14.59
C GLU A 23 9.13 8.91 -14.96
N LYS A 24 8.03 9.58 -14.63
CA LYS A 24 7.74 10.95 -15.11
C LYS A 24 8.10 12.04 -14.10
N GLY A 25 8.49 11.67 -12.88
CA GLY A 25 8.75 12.60 -11.78
C GLY A 25 7.50 13.06 -11.03
N SER A 26 6.33 13.00 -11.65
CA SER A 26 5.04 13.29 -11.02
C SER A 26 3.90 12.57 -11.71
N ALA A 27 2.80 12.38 -11.00
CA ALA A 27 1.55 11.83 -11.53
C ALA A 27 0.36 12.52 -10.85
N CYS A 28 -0.68 12.80 -11.63
CA CYS A 28 -1.91 13.41 -11.12
C CYS A 28 -3.06 12.42 -11.26
N VAL A 29 -3.76 12.18 -10.16
CA VAL A 29 -4.95 11.34 -10.10
C VAL A 29 -6.06 12.14 -9.44
N GLU A 30 -7.17 12.31 -10.14
CA GLU A 30 -8.35 13.06 -9.66
C GLU A 30 -8.01 14.44 -9.05
N GLY A 31 -7.09 15.16 -9.69
CA GLY A 31 -6.68 16.50 -9.25
C GLY A 31 -5.64 16.52 -8.12
N ILE A 32 -5.21 15.35 -7.63
CA ILE A 32 -4.15 15.23 -6.62
C ILE A 32 -2.84 14.87 -7.32
N THR A 33 -1.83 15.72 -7.18
CA THR A 33 -0.51 15.49 -7.76
C THR A 33 0.43 14.87 -6.74
N CYS A 34 1.02 13.73 -7.11
CA CYS A 34 2.08 13.06 -6.37
C CYS A 34 3.42 13.30 -7.05
N VAL A 35 4.41 13.75 -6.32
CA VAL A 35 5.76 14.02 -6.81
C VAL A 35 6.71 12.93 -6.34
N CYS A 36 7.56 12.43 -7.25
CA CYS A 36 8.63 11.51 -6.89
C CYS A 36 9.78 12.27 -6.26
N VAL A 37 10.21 11.82 -5.08
CA VAL A 37 11.32 12.40 -4.31
C VAL A 37 12.47 11.40 -4.21
N ASN A 38 13.69 11.90 -3.90
CA ASN A 38 14.91 11.10 -4.00
C ASN A 38 15.45 10.64 -2.63
N SER A 39 14.86 11.11 -1.53
CA SER A 39 15.36 10.79 -0.18
C SER A 39 14.25 10.83 0.87
N VAL A 40 14.49 10.17 1.99
CA VAL A 40 13.62 10.24 3.17
C VAL A 40 13.48 11.67 3.68
N LYS A 41 14.58 12.41 3.70
CA LYS A 41 14.60 13.83 4.14
C LYS A 41 13.68 14.68 3.26
N GLU A 42 13.76 14.50 1.95
CA GLU A 42 12.91 15.20 0.99
C GLU A 42 11.44 14.77 1.14
N ALA A 43 11.18 13.47 1.32
CA ALA A 43 9.82 12.96 1.55
C ALA A 43 9.17 13.58 2.79
N LEU A 44 9.90 13.66 3.90
CA LEU A 44 9.40 14.27 5.14
C LEU A 44 9.16 15.78 5.01
N LYS A 45 9.98 16.47 4.20
CA LYS A 45 9.83 17.91 3.96
C LYS A 45 8.68 18.25 3.05
N GLU A 46 8.51 17.50 1.96
CA GLU A 46 7.58 17.83 0.88
C GLU A 46 6.17 17.22 1.08
N ALA A 47 6.02 16.13 1.83
CA ALA A 47 4.73 15.51 2.07
C ALA A 47 3.83 16.41 2.93
N LYS A 48 2.67 16.77 2.39
CA LYS A 48 1.65 17.61 3.06
C LYS A 48 0.26 17.03 2.80
N PRO A 49 -0.77 17.48 3.54
CA PRO A 49 -2.15 17.14 3.21
C PRO A 49 -2.46 17.48 1.76
N LEU A 50 -3.07 16.55 1.02
CA LEU A 50 -3.39 16.63 -0.43
C LEU A 50 -2.17 16.78 -1.36
N HIS A 51 -0.95 16.70 -0.84
CA HIS A 51 0.30 16.68 -1.60
C HIS A 51 1.11 15.44 -1.24
N PRO A 52 0.71 14.25 -1.73
CA PRO A 52 1.47 13.03 -1.51
C PRO A 52 2.80 13.09 -2.24
N VAL A 53 3.79 12.38 -1.70
CA VAL A 53 5.06 12.15 -2.37
C VAL A 53 5.30 10.66 -2.55
N LEU A 54 6.05 10.29 -3.58
CA LEU A 54 6.45 8.92 -3.84
C LEU A 54 7.96 8.80 -3.67
N LEU A 55 8.40 7.80 -2.92
CA LEU A 55 9.79 7.43 -2.73
C LEU A 55 10.01 6.02 -3.28
N VAL A 56 11.00 5.84 -4.14
CA VAL A 56 11.37 4.51 -4.63
C VAL A 56 12.11 3.77 -3.52
N ASP A 57 11.44 2.79 -2.94
CA ASP A 57 11.96 1.95 -1.86
C ASP A 57 11.31 0.56 -1.91
N PRO A 58 11.79 -0.33 -2.80
CA PRO A 58 11.16 -1.63 -3.04
C PRO A 58 11.17 -2.57 -1.82
N LYS A 59 12.04 -2.31 -0.85
CA LYS A 59 12.17 -3.16 0.35
C LYS A 59 11.58 -2.54 1.62
N GLY A 60 11.11 -1.30 1.56
CA GLY A 60 10.60 -0.61 2.73
C GLY A 60 11.68 -0.26 3.78
N GLU A 61 12.93 -0.13 3.37
CA GLU A 61 14.05 0.18 4.27
C GLU A 61 13.95 1.57 4.90
N SER A 62 13.20 2.47 4.27
CA SER A 62 12.94 3.82 4.78
C SER A 62 11.91 3.89 5.91
N ILE A 63 11.09 2.85 6.11
CA ILE A 63 9.99 2.86 7.08
C ILE A 63 10.46 3.25 8.51
N PRO A 64 11.55 2.69 9.06
CA PRO A 64 12.02 3.09 10.39
C PRO A 64 12.44 4.57 10.48
N LEU A 65 12.92 5.14 9.38
CA LEU A 65 13.33 6.54 9.31
C LEU A 65 12.13 7.48 9.13
N LEU A 66 11.12 7.04 8.41
CA LEU A 66 9.89 7.79 8.20
C LEU A 66 9.02 7.86 9.46
N LYS A 67 9.11 6.88 10.35
CA LYS A 67 8.33 6.77 11.59
C LYS A 67 6.84 7.03 11.36
N PRO A 68 6.17 6.24 10.51
CA PRO A 68 4.77 6.47 10.19
C PRO A 68 3.88 6.26 11.41
N GLU A 69 2.84 7.07 11.56
CA GLU A 69 1.76 6.83 12.53
C GLU A 69 0.82 5.71 12.06
N ILE A 70 0.62 5.64 10.74
CA ILE A 70 -0.20 4.63 10.09
C ILE A 70 0.60 4.04 8.94
N LEU A 71 0.75 2.71 8.93
CA LEU A 71 1.35 1.96 7.83
C LEU A 71 0.26 1.15 7.13
N ILE A 72 0.15 1.32 5.82
CA ILE A 72 -0.77 0.55 4.98
C ILE A 72 0.06 -0.28 4.01
N ASP A 73 -0.03 -1.61 4.13
CA ASP A 73 0.52 -2.54 3.16
C ASP A 73 -0.52 -2.79 2.06
N ALA A 74 -0.31 -2.16 0.93
CA ALA A 74 -1.14 -2.27 -0.27
C ALA A 74 -0.38 -2.91 -1.44
N ILE A 75 0.65 -3.70 -1.17
CA ILE A 75 1.47 -4.36 -2.20
C ILE A 75 0.64 -5.38 -2.98
N ILE A 76 -0.34 -6.01 -2.33
CA ILE A 76 -1.21 -7.05 -2.91
C ILE A 76 -0.40 -8.25 -3.44
N ALA A 77 0.65 -8.63 -2.73
CA ALA A 77 1.51 -9.75 -3.09
C ALA A 77 0.90 -11.13 -2.77
N LYS A 78 -0.28 -11.17 -2.15
CA LYS A 78 -0.98 -12.38 -1.67
C LYS A 78 -0.19 -13.16 -0.60
N LYS A 79 0.85 -12.57 -0.08
CA LYS A 79 1.66 -13.06 1.04
C LYS A 79 2.29 -11.88 1.75
N ASN A 80 2.58 -12.05 3.03
CA ASN A 80 3.32 -11.05 3.80
C ASN A 80 4.80 -11.08 3.40
N LEU A 81 5.33 -9.96 2.91
CA LEU A 81 6.72 -9.79 2.53
C LEU A 81 7.61 -9.26 3.66
N GLY A 82 7.09 -9.14 4.88
CA GLY A 82 7.85 -8.70 6.04
C GLY A 82 7.18 -7.61 6.88
N THR A 83 5.94 -7.24 6.57
CA THR A 83 5.20 -6.24 7.36
C THR A 83 4.81 -6.79 8.72
N THR A 84 5.07 -6.02 9.77
CA THR A 84 4.74 -6.39 11.16
C THR A 84 4.01 -5.26 11.88
N ARG A 85 3.26 -5.60 12.92
CA ARG A 85 2.56 -4.63 13.79
C ARG A 85 3.48 -3.60 14.45
N LYS A 86 4.76 -3.92 14.58
CA LYS A 86 5.75 -3.04 15.23
C LYS A 86 6.22 -1.88 14.36
N MET A 87 5.88 -1.89 13.08
CA MET A 87 6.35 -0.88 12.12
C MET A 87 5.65 0.47 12.27
N ALA A 88 4.46 0.50 12.86
CA ALA A 88 3.71 1.73 13.14
C ALA A 88 2.73 1.50 14.31
N PRO A 89 2.24 2.58 14.96
CA PRO A 89 1.17 2.49 15.95
C PRO A 89 -0.11 1.86 15.43
N LEU A 90 -0.43 2.07 14.16
CA LEU A 90 -1.53 1.43 13.45
C LEU A 90 -1.03 0.83 12.15
N THR A 91 -1.27 -0.47 11.97
CA THR A 91 -0.89 -1.21 10.76
C THR A 91 -2.12 -1.83 10.12
N ILE A 92 -2.25 -1.64 8.80
CA ILE A 92 -3.36 -2.13 7.99
C ILE A 92 -2.79 -2.82 6.75
N ALA A 93 -3.30 -4.00 6.42
CA ALA A 93 -2.93 -4.69 5.19
C ALA A 93 -4.15 -4.95 4.31
N LEU A 94 -3.95 -4.93 2.99
CA LEU A 94 -4.99 -5.20 2.01
C LEU A 94 -4.82 -6.59 1.42
N GLY A 95 -5.89 -7.36 1.46
CA GLY A 95 -5.95 -8.68 0.84
C GLY A 95 -5.35 -9.83 1.65
N PRO A 96 -5.23 -11.02 1.02
CA PRO A 96 -4.76 -12.23 1.67
C PRO A 96 -3.25 -12.19 1.96
N GLY A 97 -2.81 -13.05 2.85
CA GLY A 97 -1.40 -13.20 3.25
C GLY A 97 -1.09 -12.63 4.62
N PHE A 98 -2.05 -12.00 5.27
CA PHE A 98 -1.92 -11.40 6.61
C PHE A 98 -2.97 -11.95 7.56
N GLU A 99 -2.61 -12.06 8.82
CA GLU A 99 -3.53 -12.38 9.91
C GLU A 99 -3.71 -11.13 10.79
N ALA A 100 -4.94 -10.61 10.82
CA ALA A 100 -5.29 -9.47 11.65
C ALA A 100 -5.15 -9.82 13.13
N GLY A 101 -4.59 -8.89 13.91
CA GLY A 101 -4.27 -9.09 15.31
C GLY A 101 -2.94 -9.80 15.59
N LYS A 102 -2.26 -10.29 14.54
CA LYS A 102 -0.96 -10.96 14.62
C LYS A 102 0.10 -10.26 13.77
N ASP A 103 -0.07 -10.25 12.45
CA ASP A 103 0.87 -9.63 11.51
C ASP A 103 0.66 -8.12 11.43
N VAL A 104 -0.59 -7.70 11.42
CA VAL A 104 -1.05 -6.31 11.36
C VAL A 104 -2.26 -6.14 12.28
N ASP A 105 -2.65 -4.90 12.57
CA ASP A 105 -3.81 -4.64 13.41
C ASP A 105 -5.11 -4.97 12.68
N TYR A 106 -5.22 -4.58 11.41
CA TYR A 106 -6.41 -4.79 10.59
C TYR A 106 -6.06 -5.31 9.20
N VAL A 107 -6.95 -6.12 8.65
CA VAL A 107 -6.90 -6.59 7.27
C VAL A 107 -8.17 -6.13 6.56
N VAL A 108 -8.05 -5.62 5.34
CA VAL A 108 -9.19 -5.24 4.51
C VAL A 108 -9.39 -6.29 3.42
N GLU A 109 -10.61 -6.83 3.33
CA GLU A 109 -10.97 -7.82 2.32
C GLU A 109 -10.97 -7.20 0.92
N THR A 110 -10.25 -7.82 -0.01
CA THR A 110 -10.11 -7.36 -1.39
C THR A 110 -10.78 -8.27 -2.41
N LYS A 111 -11.26 -9.44 -2.00
CA LYS A 111 -11.97 -10.34 -2.90
C LYS A 111 -13.27 -9.71 -3.39
N ARG A 112 -13.47 -9.68 -4.69
CA ARG A 112 -14.71 -9.22 -5.29
C ARG A 112 -15.91 -10.04 -4.76
N GLY A 113 -16.98 -9.37 -4.41
CA GLY A 113 -18.18 -9.99 -3.89
C GLY A 113 -18.73 -9.29 -2.65
N HIS A 114 -19.51 -10.01 -1.88
CA HIS A 114 -20.29 -9.48 -0.76
C HIS A 114 -19.41 -8.87 0.38
N TYR A 115 -18.23 -9.38 0.57
CA TYR A 115 -17.34 -8.95 1.66
C TYR A 115 -16.26 -7.95 1.25
N LEU A 116 -16.25 -7.50 -0.01
CA LEU A 116 -15.26 -6.52 -0.47
C LEU A 116 -15.27 -5.28 0.41
N GLY A 117 -14.09 -4.91 0.92
CA GLY A 117 -13.91 -3.75 1.79
C GLY A 117 -14.21 -4.00 3.26
N LYS A 118 -14.60 -5.23 3.64
CA LYS A 118 -14.80 -5.59 5.06
C LYS A 118 -13.47 -5.45 5.82
N ILE A 119 -13.53 -4.78 6.97
CA ILE A 119 -12.38 -4.62 7.87
C ILE A 119 -12.41 -5.77 8.87
N LEU A 120 -11.31 -6.52 8.92
CA LEU A 120 -11.11 -7.65 9.83
C LEU A 120 -10.17 -7.23 10.96
N ASP A 121 -10.58 -7.44 12.19
CA ASP A 121 -9.75 -7.29 13.40
C ASP A 121 -9.18 -8.63 13.88
N LYS A 122 -9.64 -9.73 13.29
CA LYS A 122 -9.20 -11.11 13.55
C LYS A 122 -9.24 -11.92 12.24
N GLY A 123 -8.32 -12.87 12.13
CA GLY A 123 -8.26 -13.77 10.99
C GLY A 123 -7.70 -13.12 9.73
N SER A 124 -7.93 -13.76 8.60
CA SER A 124 -7.34 -13.39 7.32
C SER A 124 -8.40 -13.14 6.25
N ALA A 125 -8.04 -12.34 5.24
CA ALA A 125 -8.85 -12.17 4.05
C ALA A 125 -8.93 -13.49 3.26
N ILE A 126 -9.95 -13.62 2.44
CA ILE A 126 -10.19 -14.82 1.63
C ILE A 126 -9.06 -14.97 0.62
N GLU A 127 -8.46 -16.15 0.56
CA GLU A 127 -7.42 -16.46 -0.40
C GLU A 127 -7.95 -16.35 -1.84
N ASN A 128 -7.12 -15.81 -2.71
CA ASN A 128 -7.42 -15.79 -4.13
C ASN A 128 -6.86 -17.09 -4.76
N THR A 129 -7.75 -18.00 -5.10
CA THR A 129 -7.39 -19.31 -5.66
C THR A 129 -6.91 -19.24 -7.12
N GLY A 130 -7.01 -18.06 -7.78
CA GLY A 130 -6.72 -17.94 -9.21
C GLY A 130 -7.77 -18.62 -10.12
N ILE A 131 -8.78 -19.27 -9.54
CA ILE A 131 -9.90 -19.89 -10.28
C ILE A 131 -10.96 -18.81 -10.49
N PRO A 132 -11.41 -18.56 -11.73
CA PRO A 132 -12.53 -17.66 -11.98
C PRO A 132 -13.75 -18.11 -11.19
N GLY A 133 -14.37 -17.19 -10.46
CA GLY A 133 -15.61 -17.49 -9.76
C GLY A 133 -16.71 -17.89 -10.75
N VAL A 134 -17.46 -18.91 -10.42
CA VAL A 134 -18.67 -19.25 -11.18
C VAL A 134 -19.66 -18.11 -11.00
N ILE A 135 -20.03 -17.47 -12.11
CA ILE A 135 -21.12 -16.49 -12.12
C ILE A 135 -22.41 -17.30 -12.16
N GLY A 136 -23.08 -17.38 -11.04
CA GLY A 136 -24.42 -17.96 -10.92
C GLY A 136 -25.49 -16.92 -11.13
#